data_fcefa8478fc41459c1f0f807871dba79
#
_entry.id   fcefa8478fc41459c1f0f807871dba79
#
_cell.length_a   1.000
_cell.length_b   1.000
_cell.length_c   1.000
_cell.angle_alpha   90.00
_cell.angle_beta   90.00
_cell.angle_gamma   90.00
#
_symmetry.space_group_name_H-M   'P 1'
#
loop_
_entity.id
_entity.type
_entity.pdbx_description
1 polymer ?
#
loop_
_entity_poly.entity_id
_entity_poly.type
_entity_poly.pdbx_seq_one_letter_code
_entity_poly.pdbx_strand_id
1 'polypeptide(L)'
;MPIYPAIALLIGSALACEDSRIRVGIRALQVVFGLLFMGLATVLLMVWRTPAPGDISQALVQHPELYTLSLGHFGDLTQSAFAYLKLPLAIAACAFAIGVLGLTIFRTASSTKKAVVVIAASMILFFQAAREALVRFDSYLGSYPLARALEQSPPGQLIEADAYYAFSSVFFYTNRSALLLNGRTDNLEYGSYAPGAPRVFIDDHELQSRWSQPSRWYLLAYGTDVPHLEQLVGVSRMHVVASNAGNYLLTNLPN
;
A
#
# COMPACT_ATOMS: atom_id res chain seq x y z
N MET A 1 13.93 -0.56 13.81
CA MET A 1 13.84 -1.89 14.46
C MET A 1 15.24 -2.43 14.72
N PRO A 2 15.82 -2.28 15.92
CA PRO A 2 17.23 -2.66 16.18
C PRO A 2 17.46 -4.16 16.35
N ILE A 3 16.40 -4.99 16.37
CA ILE A 3 16.50 -6.42 16.68
C ILE A 3 17.03 -7.28 15.52
N TYR A 4 16.81 -6.88 14.25
CA TYR A 4 17.20 -7.69 13.09
C TYR A 4 18.71 -7.96 12.95
N PRO A 5 19.61 -6.97 13.19
CA PRO A 5 21.05 -7.24 13.17
C PRO A 5 21.49 -8.26 14.23
N ALA A 6 20.91 -8.19 15.44
CA ALA A 6 21.21 -9.14 16.50
C ALA A 6 20.77 -10.56 16.14
N ILE A 7 19.56 -10.73 15.58
CA ILE A 7 19.06 -12.02 15.10
C ILE A 7 19.94 -12.55 13.97
N ALA A 8 20.35 -11.71 13.03
CA ALA A 8 21.22 -12.11 11.91
C ALA A 8 22.58 -12.61 12.41
N LEU A 9 23.19 -11.96 13.40
CA LEU A 9 24.44 -12.39 14.04
C LEU A 9 24.28 -13.72 14.77
N LEU A 10 23.19 -13.92 15.52
CA LEU A 10 22.90 -15.18 16.19
C LEU A 10 22.71 -16.34 15.22
N ILE A 11 21.95 -16.11 14.16
CA ILE A 11 21.75 -17.13 13.09
C ILE A 11 23.08 -17.44 12.39
N GLY A 12 23.85 -16.40 12.03
CA GLY A 12 25.17 -16.56 11.41
C GLY A 12 26.14 -17.36 12.27
N SER A 13 26.21 -17.05 13.57
CA SER A 13 27.01 -17.78 14.56
C SER A 13 26.56 -19.24 14.67
N ALA A 14 25.27 -19.49 14.78
CA ALA A 14 24.73 -20.85 14.83
C ALA A 14 25.08 -21.65 13.58
N LEU A 15 24.93 -21.06 12.39
CA LEU A 15 25.25 -21.69 11.11
C LEU A 15 26.74 -22.03 10.97
N ALA A 16 27.63 -21.28 11.62
CA ALA A 16 29.07 -21.54 11.63
C ALA A 16 29.47 -22.75 12.50
N CYS A 17 28.64 -23.12 13.48
CA CYS A 17 28.96 -24.21 14.43
C CYS A 17 28.64 -25.62 13.93
N GLU A 18 28.05 -25.79 12.75
CA GLU A 18 27.69 -27.11 12.12
C GLU A 18 26.96 -28.11 13.05
N ASP A 19 26.15 -27.61 13.99
CA ASP A 19 25.40 -28.43 14.94
C ASP A 19 24.29 -29.27 14.23
N SER A 20 24.00 -30.43 14.81
CA SER A 20 22.89 -31.29 14.39
C SER A 20 21.53 -30.57 14.42
N ARG A 21 21.33 -29.64 15.33
CA ARG A 21 20.13 -28.78 15.45
C ARG A 21 19.90 -27.94 14.19
N ILE A 22 20.97 -27.49 13.53
CA ILE A 22 20.88 -26.71 12.29
C ILE A 22 20.28 -27.57 11.17
N ARG A 23 20.64 -28.83 11.07
CA ARG A 23 20.04 -29.74 10.09
C ARG A 23 18.54 -29.94 10.30
N VAL A 24 18.10 -29.96 11.56
CA VAL A 24 16.67 -30.01 11.89
C VAL A 24 15.99 -28.70 11.48
N GLY A 25 16.61 -27.56 11.78
CA GLY A 25 16.11 -26.24 11.37
C GLY A 25 15.97 -26.09 9.85
N ILE A 26 16.98 -26.53 9.09
CA ILE A 26 16.93 -26.52 7.61
C ILE A 26 15.80 -27.40 7.09
N ARG A 27 15.55 -28.58 7.69
CA ARG A 27 14.42 -29.45 7.32
C ARG A 27 13.07 -28.79 7.62
N ALA A 28 12.93 -28.17 8.80
CA ALA A 28 11.73 -27.45 9.14
C ALA A 28 11.47 -26.30 8.15
N LEU A 29 12.50 -25.55 7.79
CA LEU A 29 12.42 -24.49 6.78
C LEU A 29 12.03 -25.04 5.40
N GLN A 30 12.58 -26.19 5.00
CA GLN A 30 12.20 -26.86 3.75
C GLN A 30 10.71 -27.22 3.71
N VAL A 31 10.17 -27.72 4.82
CA VAL A 31 8.72 -28.00 4.94
C VAL A 31 7.91 -26.70 4.81
N VAL A 32 8.34 -25.63 5.51
CA VAL A 32 7.69 -24.32 5.41
C VAL A 32 7.70 -23.80 3.96
N PHE A 33 8.84 -23.87 3.28
CA PHE A 33 8.92 -23.50 1.86
C PHE A 33 7.99 -24.33 0.98
N GLY A 34 7.88 -25.63 1.25
CA GLY A 34 6.96 -26.52 0.53
C GLY A 34 5.49 -26.11 0.73
N LEU A 35 5.09 -25.81 1.96
CA LEU A 35 3.74 -25.35 2.26
C LEU A 35 3.44 -23.99 1.61
N LEU A 36 4.39 -23.04 1.67
CA LEU A 36 4.26 -21.75 1.00
C LEU A 36 4.17 -21.90 -0.52
N PHE A 37 5.00 -22.74 -1.11
CA PHE A 37 4.93 -23.03 -2.54
C PHE A 37 3.56 -23.61 -2.93
N MET A 38 3.06 -24.60 -2.21
CA MET A 38 1.76 -25.21 -2.47
C MET A 38 0.63 -24.19 -2.34
N GLY A 39 0.65 -23.36 -1.30
CA GLY A 39 -0.35 -22.30 -1.11
C GLY A 39 -0.35 -21.29 -2.26
N LEU A 40 0.83 -20.75 -2.63
CA LEU A 40 0.96 -19.79 -3.72
C LEU A 40 0.60 -20.41 -5.08
N ALA A 41 1.00 -21.65 -5.34
CA ALA A 41 0.65 -22.37 -6.56
C ALA A 41 -0.87 -22.57 -6.67
N THR A 42 -1.53 -22.90 -5.55
CA THR A 42 -2.99 -23.03 -5.50
C THR A 42 -3.69 -21.70 -5.83
N VAL A 43 -3.27 -20.61 -5.19
CA VAL A 43 -3.81 -19.27 -5.48
C VAL A 43 -3.57 -18.91 -6.95
N LEU A 44 -2.36 -19.14 -7.46
CA LEU A 44 -2.00 -18.83 -8.84
C LEU A 44 -2.87 -19.63 -9.83
N LEU A 45 -3.14 -20.91 -9.56
CA LEU A 45 -4.02 -21.74 -10.37
C LEU A 45 -5.46 -21.25 -10.36
N MET A 46 -5.97 -20.82 -9.18
CA MET A 46 -7.32 -20.27 -9.04
C MET A 46 -7.50 -18.99 -9.86
N VAL A 47 -6.49 -18.10 -9.88
CA VAL A 47 -6.59 -16.82 -10.59
C VAL A 47 -6.03 -16.87 -12.01
N TRP A 48 -5.54 -18.01 -12.49
CA TRP A 48 -4.86 -18.13 -13.78
C TRP A 48 -5.72 -17.61 -14.95
N ARG A 49 -6.99 -17.97 -14.96
CA ARG A 49 -7.96 -17.59 -16.01
C ARG A 49 -8.68 -16.28 -15.73
N THR A 50 -8.57 -15.71 -14.54
CA THR A 50 -9.22 -14.46 -14.19
C THR A 50 -8.50 -13.31 -14.89
N PRO A 51 -9.19 -12.43 -15.66
CA PRO A 51 -8.55 -11.27 -16.26
C PRO A 51 -8.04 -10.34 -15.15
N ALA A 52 -6.87 -9.74 -15.35
CA ALA A 52 -6.39 -8.70 -14.45
C ALA A 52 -7.26 -7.44 -14.65
N PRO A 53 -7.72 -6.79 -13.58
CA PRO A 53 -8.45 -5.53 -13.68
C PRO A 53 -7.55 -4.44 -14.24
N GLY A 54 -8.14 -3.51 -15.01
CA GLY A 54 -7.41 -2.35 -15.54
C GLY A 54 -7.02 -1.38 -14.43
N ASP A 55 -7.91 -1.19 -13.46
CA ASP A 55 -7.69 -0.39 -12.25
C ASP A 55 -7.86 -1.28 -11.01
N ILE A 56 -6.85 -1.29 -10.14
CA ILE A 56 -6.86 -2.11 -8.92
C ILE A 56 -7.91 -1.64 -7.92
N SER A 57 -8.30 -0.37 -7.92
CA SER A 57 -9.35 0.16 -7.04
C SER A 57 -10.70 -0.50 -7.26
N GLN A 58 -10.99 -0.92 -8.49
CA GLN A 58 -12.22 -1.64 -8.83
C GLN A 58 -12.22 -3.10 -8.34
N ALA A 59 -11.04 -3.62 -8.03
CA ALA A 59 -10.85 -5.01 -7.60
C ALA A 59 -10.84 -5.18 -6.08
N LEU A 60 -10.74 -4.08 -5.33
CA LEU A 60 -10.75 -4.09 -3.87
C LEU A 60 -12.16 -3.75 -3.38
N VAL A 61 -12.60 -4.46 -2.34
CA VAL A 61 -13.84 -4.11 -1.65
C VAL A 61 -13.61 -2.79 -0.94
N GLN A 62 -14.35 -1.75 -1.33
CA GLN A 62 -14.21 -0.43 -0.74
C GLN A 62 -14.86 -0.39 0.64
N HIS A 63 -14.09 -0.61 1.67
CA HIS A 63 -14.41 -0.24 3.04
C HIS A 63 -13.37 0.80 3.50
N PRO A 64 -13.51 2.08 3.12
CA PRO A 64 -12.53 3.13 3.43
C PRO A 64 -12.36 3.35 4.95
N GLU A 65 -13.37 3.03 5.74
CA GLU A 65 -13.38 3.22 7.20
C GLU A 65 -12.37 2.33 7.95
N LEU A 66 -11.84 1.31 7.32
CA LEU A 66 -10.90 0.36 7.93
C LEU A 66 -9.43 0.60 7.51
N TYR A 67 -9.16 1.67 6.77
CA TYR A 67 -7.85 1.97 6.18
C TYR A 67 -6.83 2.57 7.13
N THR A 68 -6.92 2.32 8.40
CA THR A 68 -5.84 2.67 9.31
C THR A 68 -4.72 1.63 9.27
N LEU A 69 -3.67 1.95 8.53
CA LEU A 69 -2.26 1.54 8.77
C LEU A 69 -1.92 0.05 9.01
N SER A 70 -2.79 -0.91 8.79
CA SER A 70 -2.44 -2.29 9.02
C SER A 70 -2.44 -3.12 7.74
N LEU A 71 -1.36 -3.86 7.51
CA LEU A 71 -1.25 -4.96 6.53
C LEU A 71 -2.30 -6.08 6.74
N GLY A 72 -3.30 -5.86 7.61
CA GLY A 72 -4.34 -6.80 7.98
C GLY A 72 -5.45 -7.01 6.96
N HIS A 73 -5.51 -6.24 5.87
CA HIS A 73 -6.59 -6.25 4.89
C HIS A 73 -6.47 -7.33 3.80
N PHE A 74 -5.75 -8.41 4.05
CA PHE A 74 -5.76 -9.56 3.12
C PHE A 74 -7.18 -10.13 2.90
N GLY A 75 -8.11 -9.92 3.83
CA GLY A 75 -9.51 -10.33 3.71
C GLY A 75 -10.32 -9.55 2.67
N ASP A 76 -9.89 -8.35 2.33
CA ASP A 76 -10.59 -7.47 1.37
C ASP A 76 -10.13 -7.70 -0.08
N LEU A 77 -9.10 -8.53 -0.28
CA LEU A 77 -8.59 -8.86 -1.59
C LEU A 77 -9.58 -9.76 -2.34
N THR A 78 -10.21 -9.21 -3.35
CA THR A 78 -11.06 -9.96 -4.26
C THR A 78 -10.22 -10.88 -5.17
N GLN A 79 -10.87 -11.85 -5.81
CA GLN A 79 -10.21 -12.72 -6.79
C GLN A 79 -9.55 -11.92 -7.93
N SER A 80 -10.15 -10.78 -8.32
CA SER A 80 -9.60 -9.87 -9.32
C SER A 80 -8.33 -9.16 -8.85
N ALA A 81 -8.25 -8.80 -7.57
CA ALA A 81 -7.03 -8.22 -6.98
C ALA A 81 -5.88 -9.23 -6.98
N PHE A 82 -6.14 -10.51 -6.63
CA PHE A 82 -5.14 -11.57 -6.77
C PHE A 82 -4.72 -11.81 -8.23
N ALA A 83 -5.64 -11.65 -9.19
CA ALA A 83 -5.30 -11.73 -10.62
C ALA A 83 -4.34 -10.61 -11.06
N TYR A 84 -4.43 -9.43 -10.44
CA TYR A 84 -3.47 -8.34 -10.65
C TYR A 84 -2.07 -8.68 -10.14
N LEU A 85 -1.97 -9.54 -9.14
CA LEU A 85 -0.73 -10.00 -8.52
C LEU A 85 -0.13 -11.28 -9.15
N LYS A 86 -0.62 -11.77 -10.29
CA LYS A 86 -0.12 -13.01 -10.90
C LYS A 86 1.40 -13.07 -11.05
N LEU A 87 2.02 -11.99 -11.51
CA LEU A 87 3.47 -11.96 -11.70
C LEU A 87 4.24 -12.07 -10.37
N PRO A 88 3.99 -11.24 -9.35
CA PRO A 88 4.66 -11.41 -8.05
C PRO A 88 4.34 -12.76 -7.39
N LEU A 89 3.12 -13.28 -7.52
CA LEU A 89 2.77 -14.62 -7.02
C LEU A 89 3.59 -15.72 -7.71
N ALA A 90 3.76 -15.62 -9.03
CA ALA A 90 4.57 -16.57 -9.79
C ALA A 90 6.05 -16.51 -9.38
N ILE A 91 6.62 -15.30 -9.23
CA ILE A 91 8.00 -15.12 -8.77
C ILE A 91 8.19 -15.69 -7.36
N ALA A 92 7.25 -15.43 -6.44
CA ALA A 92 7.29 -15.96 -5.07
C ALA A 92 7.17 -17.50 -5.06
N ALA A 93 6.27 -18.07 -5.87
CA ALA A 93 6.17 -19.52 -6.01
C ALA A 93 7.47 -20.14 -6.54
N CYS A 94 8.07 -19.55 -7.57
CA CYS A 94 9.38 -19.97 -8.09
C CYS A 94 10.48 -19.87 -7.02
N ALA A 95 10.49 -18.81 -6.22
CA ALA A 95 11.45 -18.63 -5.14
C ALA A 95 11.40 -19.79 -4.13
N PHE A 96 10.20 -20.16 -3.68
CA PHE A 96 10.03 -21.26 -2.73
C PHE A 96 10.26 -22.62 -3.39
N ALA A 97 9.89 -22.82 -4.67
CA ALA A 97 10.22 -24.02 -5.42
C ALA A 97 11.74 -24.25 -5.51
N ILE A 98 12.51 -23.20 -5.84
CA ILE A 98 13.98 -23.23 -5.85
C ILE A 98 14.51 -23.58 -4.46
N GLY A 99 13.93 -23.01 -3.40
CA GLY A 99 14.26 -23.32 -2.02
C GLY A 99 14.08 -24.80 -1.70
N VAL A 100 12.90 -25.35 -1.99
CA VAL A 100 12.59 -26.78 -1.74
C VAL A 100 13.52 -27.69 -2.52
N LEU A 101 13.65 -27.47 -3.84
CA LEU A 101 14.48 -28.32 -4.72
C LEU A 101 15.95 -28.22 -4.35
N GLY A 102 16.49 -27.02 -4.16
CA GLY A 102 17.87 -26.79 -3.79
C GLY A 102 18.22 -27.43 -2.45
N LEU A 103 17.38 -27.25 -1.42
CA LEU A 103 17.61 -27.90 -0.12
C LEU A 103 17.50 -29.43 -0.20
N THR A 104 16.65 -29.97 -1.08
CA THR A 104 16.57 -31.42 -1.32
C THR A 104 17.87 -31.95 -1.93
N ILE A 105 18.38 -31.30 -2.97
CA ILE A 105 19.61 -31.70 -3.68
C ILE A 105 20.82 -31.61 -2.74
N PHE A 106 20.97 -30.51 -2.00
CA PHE A 106 22.14 -30.31 -1.14
C PHE A 106 22.04 -30.99 0.21
N ARG A 107 20.89 -31.55 0.57
CA ARG A 107 20.74 -32.43 1.73
C ARG A 107 21.59 -33.69 1.61
N THR A 108 21.68 -34.25 0.41
CA THR A 108 22.51 -35.44 0.13
C THR A 108 24.01 -35.12 0.16
N ALA A 109 24.38 -33.87 -0.15
CA ALA A 109 25.77 -33.41 -0.18
C ALA A 109 26.33 -32.98 1.19
N SER A 110 25.54 -33.07 2.27
CA SER A 110 25.93 -32.74 3.67
C SER A 110 26.59 -31.34 3.87
N SER A 111 26.33 -30.37 3.00
CA SER A 111 26.96 -29.05 3.00
C SER A 111 26.03 -27.94 3.48
N THR A 112 26.16 -27.57 4.74
CA THR A 112 25.43 -26.43 5.34
C THR A 112 25.62 -25.14 4.56
N LYS A 113 26.84 -24.87 4.05
CA LYS A 113 27.14 -23.67 3.25
C LYS A 113 26.28 -23.59 1.98
N LYS A 114 26.12 -24.70 1.26
CA LYS A 114 25.27 -24.73 0.05
C LYS A 114 23.79 -24.51 0.38
N ALA A 115 23.32 -25.09 1.48
CA ALA A 115 21.95 -24.85 1.95
C ALA A 115 21.71 -23.36 2.28
N VAL A 116 22.65 -22.70 2.93
CA VAL A 116 22.57 -21.25 3.22
C VAL A 116 22.49 -20.42 1.93
N VAL A 117 23.30 -20.75 0.92
CA VAL A 117 23.26 -20.07 -0.38
C VAL A 117 21.90 -20.25 -1.06
N VAL A 118 21.32 -21.44 -1.02
CA VAL A 118 19.98 -21.69 -1.58
C VAL A 118 18.91 -20.87 -0.84
N ILE A 119 18.95 -20.84 0.48
CA ILE A 119 18.02 -20.06 1.30
C ILE A 119 18.15 -18.57 0.94
N ALA A 120 19.38 -18.06 0.87
CA ALA A 120 19.63 -16.66 0.51
C ALA A 120 19.08 -16.33 -0.90
N ALA A 121 19.34 -17.17 -1.89
CA ALA A 121 18.83 -16.99 -3.25
C ALA A 121 17.29 -17.00 -3.29
N SER A 122 16.65 -17.95 -2.59
CA SER A 122 15.19 -17.99 -2.45
C SER A 122 14.64 -16.72 -1.82
N MET A 123 15.28 -16.23 -0.75
CA MET A 123 14.84 -15.01 -0.08
C MET A 123 15.01 -13.76 -0.95
N ILE A 124 16.11 -13.66 -1.70
CA ILE A 124 16.31 -12.56 -2.65
C ILE A 124 15.17 -12.53 -3.69
N LEU A 125 14.84 -13.68 -4.27
CA LEU A 125 13.72 -13.78 -5.23
C LEU A 125 12.38 -13.45 -4.57
N PHE A 126 12.15 -13.93 -3.36
CA PHE A 126 10.93 -13.61 -2.62
C PHE A 126 10.80 -12.10 -2.33
N PHE A 127 11.89 -11.44 -1.93
CA PHE A 127 11.89 -9.99 -1.72
C PHE A 127 11.67 -9.21 -3.03
N GLN A 128 12.16 -9.72 -4.17
CA GLN A 128 11.83 -9.13 -5.47
C GLN A 128 10.34 -9.30 -5.80
N ALA A 129 9.75 -10.45 -5.51
CA ALA A 129 8.30 -10.64 -5.65
C ALA A 129 7.50 -9.67 -4.77
N ALA A 130 7.91 -9.51 -3.51
CA ALA A 130 7.29 -8.57 -2.58
C ALA A 130 7.40 -7.12 -3.09
N ARG A 131 8.59 -6.72 -3.59
CA ARG A 131 8.79 -5.40 -4.21
C ARG A 131 7.88 -5.21 -5.42
N GLU A 132 7.77 -6.20 -6.31
CA GLU A 132 6.87 -6.13 -7.47
C GLU A 132 5.40 -6.03 -7.06
N ALA A 133 5.00 -6.70 -5.97
CA ALA A 133 3.66 -6.55 -5.42
C ALA A 133 3.42 -5.11 -4.92
N LEU A 134 4.35 -4.56 -4.13
CA LEU A 134 4.25 -3.18 -3.62
C LEU A 134 4.21 -2.16 -4.76
N VAL A 135 5.03 -2.31 -5.80
CA VAL A 135 5.02 -1.41 -6.97
C VAL A 135 3.67 -1.45 -7.69
N ARG A 136 3.04 -2.63 -7.78
CA ARG A 136 1.70 -2.77 -8.39
C ARG A 136 0.60 -2.15 -7.54
N PHE A 137 0.76 -2.18 -6.22
CA PHE A 137 -0.16 -1.53 -5.29
C PHE A 137 0.14 -0.05 -5.05
N ASP A 138 1.26 0.47 -5.53
CA ASP A 138 1.69 1.85 -5.28
C ASP A 138 0.65 2.88 -5.70
N SER A 139 0.01 2.67 -6.86
CA SER A 139 -1.07 3.53 -7.35
C SER A 139 -2.29 3.55 -6.42
N TYR A 140 -2.50 2.48 -5.65
CA TYR A 140 -3.57 2.36 -4.68
C TYR A 140 -3.15 2.85 -3.29
N LEU A 141 -1.92 2.52 -2.86
CA LEU A 141 -1.39 2.88 -1.55
C LEU A 141 -0.91 4.32 -1.47
N GLY A 142 -0.58 4.92 -2.61
CA GLY A 142 -0.01 6.25 -2.70
C GLY A 142 -0.84 7.20 -3.55
N SER A 143 -0.82 8.49 -3.18
CA SER A 143 -1.48 9.56 -3.93
C SER A 143 -0.52 10.32 -4.85
N TYR A 144 0.60 9.69 -5.26
CA TYR A 144 1.59 10.32 -6.14
C TYR A 144 1.01 10.81 -7.48
N PRO A 145 0.11 10.07 -8.17
CA PRO A 145 -0.51 10.57 -9.40
C PRO A 145 -1.33 11.85 -9.17
N LEU A 146 -2.04 11.94 -8.03
CA LEU A 146 -2.79 13.14 -7.66
C LEU A 146 -1.85 14.30 -7.30
N ALA A 147 -0.75 14.02 -6.59
CA ALA A 147 0.28 15.02 -6.30
C ALA A 147 0.86 15.62 -7.58
N ARG A 148 1.20 14.77 -8.54
CA ARG A 148 1.75 15.20 -9.82
C ARG A 148 0.74 16.02 -10.65
N ALA A 149 -0.53 15.63 -10.64
CA ALA A 149 -1.59 16.40 -11.28
C ALA A 149 -1.75 17.79 -10.63
N LEU A 150 -1.67 17.85 -9.29
CA LEU A 150 -1.73 19.10 -8.55
C LEU A 150 -0.54 20.03 -8.84
N GLU A 151 0.68 19.48 -8.98
CA GLU A 151 1.87 20.25 -9.36
C GLU A 151 1.79 20.83 -10.77
N GLN A 152 1.15 20.13 -11.68
CA GLN A 152 0.96 20.55 -13.08
C GLN A 152 -0.23 21.51 -13.25
N SER A 153 -1.04 21.68 -12.23
CA SER A 153 -2.22 22.53 -12.24
C SER A 153 -1.89 23.98 -11.84
N PRO A 154 -2.73 24.96 -12.23
CA PRO A 154 -2.54 26.34 -11.83
C PRO A 154 -2.47 26.50 -10.29
N PRO A 155 -1.78 27.54 -9.77
CA PRO A 155 -1.69 27.76 -8.33
C PRO A 155 -3.08 27.90 -7.68
N GLY A 156 -3.23 27.29 -6.51
CA GLY A 156 -4.48 27.33 -5.73
C GLY A 156 -4.26 26.80 -4.32
N GLN A 157 -5.25 26.99 -3.46
CA GLN A 157 -5.25 26.46 -2.10
C GLN A 157 -5.79 25.05 -2.07
N LEU A 158 -5.34 24.25 -1.10
CA LEU A 158 -5.67 22.83 -1.01
C LEU A 158 -6.55 22.56 0.20
N ILE A 159 -7.57 21.75 0.01
CA ILE A 159 -8.44 21.19 1.04
C ILE A 159 -8.34 19.68 0.94
N GLU A 160 -8.33 18.98 2.06
CA GLU A 160 -8.46 17.54 2.16
C GLU A 160 -9.76 17.21 2.89
N ALA A 161 -10.57 16.35 2.31
CA ALA A 161 -11.74 15.82 2.99
C ALA A 161 -11.32 14.65 3.88
N ASP A 162 -11.92 14.62 5.10
CA ASP A 162 -11.71 13.57 6.10
C ASP A 162 -10.31 13.57 6.74
N ALA A 163 -9.78 12.41 7.07
CA ALA A 163 -8.60 12.25 7.89
C ALA A 163 -7.31 12.59 7.14
N TYR A 164 -6.48 13.44 7.72
CA TYR A 164 -5.16 13.86 7.21
C TYR A 164 -4.28 12.73 6.64
N TYR A 165 -4.42 11.51 7.16
CA TYR A 165 -3.62 10.37 6.74
C TYR A 165 -3.95 9.88 5.33
N ALA A 166 -5.14 10.18 4.83
CA ALA A 166 -5.65 9.67 3.56
C ALA A 166 -4.78 10.10 2.37
N PHE A 167 -4.36 11.35 2.38
CA PHE A 167 -3.61 11.97 1.29
C PHE A 167 -2.25 12.51 1.71
N SER A 168 -1.69 12.03 2.82
CA SER A 168 -0.42 12.51 3.38
C SER A 168 0.74 12.48 2.38
N SER A 169 0.75 11.56 1.42
CA SER A 169 1.73 11.50 0.36
C SER A 169 1.62 12.70 -0.61
N VAL A 170 0.42 13.28 -0.82
CA VAL A 170 0.28 14.50 -1.64
C VAL A 170 1.03 15.66 -1.00
N PHE A 171 0.90 15.83 0.32
CA PHE A 171 1.61 16.90 1.03
C PHE A 171 3.13 16.71 0.99
N PHE A 172 3.58 15.47 1.13
CA PHE A 172 5.01 15.13 1.04
C PHE A 172 5.60 15.49 -0.33
N TYR A 173 4.94 15.09 -1.41
CA TYR A 173 5.46 15.31 -2.77
C TYR A 173 5.34 16.78 -3.21
N THR A 174 4.23 17.45 -2.88
CA THR A 174 3.98 18.82 -3.35
C THR A 174 4.54 19.88 -2.39
N ASN A 175 4.99 19.49 -1.20
CA ASN A 175 5.40 20.41 -0.13
C ASN A 175 4.36 21.50 0.15
N ARG A 176 3.08 21.13 0.13
CA ARG A 176 1.95 22.03 0.38
C ARG A 176 1.26 21.64 1.68
N SER A 177 0.62 22.64 2.32
CA SER A 177 -0.33 22.43 3.41
C SER A 177 -1.75 22.49 2.87
N ALA A 178 -2.68 21.84 3.59
CA ALA A 178 -4.09 21.86 3.26
C ALA A 178 -4.94 22.30 4.47
N LEU A 179 -6.16 22.74 4.17
CA LEU A 179 -7.23 22.78 5.17
C LEU A 179 -7.87 21.40 5.26
N LEU A 180 -8.34 21.02 6.42
CA LEU A 180 -8.94 19.73 6.71
C LEU A 180 -10.45 19.89 6.87
N LEU A 181 -11.20 19.41 5.87
CA LEU A 181 -12.65 19.40 5.90
C LEU A 181 -13.12 18.25 6.78
N ASN A 182 -13.81 18.56 7.88
CA ASN A 182 -14.29 17.60 8.87
C ASN A 182 -13.18 16.70 9.47
N GLY A 183 -11.91 17.12 9.34
CA GLY A 183 -10.74 16.31 9.68
C GLY A 183 -10.37 16.29 11.16
N ARG A 184 -11.27 16.69 12.07
CA ARG A 184 -11.07 16.55 13.54
C ARG A 184 -11.37 15.15 14.00
N THR A 185 -10.54 14.19 13.56
CA THR A 185 -10.69 12.78 13.86
C THR A 185 -9.43 12.24 14.54
N ASP A 186 -9.56 11.14 15.24
CA ASP A 186 -8.46 10.39 15.84
C ASP A 186 -7.50 11.26 16.68
N ASN A 187 -6.21 11.17 16.39
CA ASN A 187 -5.17 11.89 17.11
C ASN A 187 -5.23 13.43 16.93
N LEU A 188 -5.86 13.90 15.86
CA LEU A 188 -5.98 15.34 15.58
C LEU A 188 -7.10 16.00 16.39
N GLU A 189 -8.10 15.24 16.84
CA GLU A 189 -9.21 15.74 17.60
C GLU A 189 -8.72 16.45 18.88
N TYR A 190 -7.97 15.77 19.70
CA TYR A 190 -7.48 16.32 20.98
C TYR A 190 -6.52 17.48 20.78
N GLY A 191 -5.58 17.36 19.84
CA GLY A 191 -4.60 18.40 19.54
C GLY A 191 -5.23 19.68 18.97
N SER A 192 -6.36 19.58 18.27
CA SER A 192 -7.02 20.70 17.62
C SER A 192 -7.61 21.73 18.58
N TYR A 193 -7.85 21.35 19.82
CA TYR A 193 -8.40 22.23 20.88
C TYR A 193 -7.30 22.84 21.75
N ALA A 194 -6.04 22.50 21.55
CA ALA A 194 -4.95 23.02 22.34
C ALA A 194 -4.72 24.52 22.07
N PRO A 195 -4.32 25.31 23.08
CA PRO A 195 -3.92 26.69 22.87
C PRO A 195 -2.78 26.79 21.84
N GLY A 196 -2.98 27.62 20.80
CA GLY A 196 -2.00 27.77 19.72
C GLY A 196 -2.13 26.74 18.59
N ALA A 197 -3.13 25.86 18.61
CA ALA A 197 -3.41 24.95 17.51
C ALA A 197 -3.67 25.72 16.20
N PRO A 198 -3.17 25.23 15.05
CA PRO A 198 -3.38 25.88 13.76
C PRO A 198 -4.86 25.86 13.37
N ARG A 199 -5.33 26.94 12.74
CA ARG A 199 -6.70 27.05 12.22
C ARG A 199 -6.81 26.41 10.84
N VAL A 200 -6.67 25.10 10.79
CA VAL A 200 -6.71 24.33 9.53
C VAL A 200 -8.00 23.53 9.36
N PHE A 201 -8.80 23.39 10.41
CA PHE A 201 -10.03 22.61 10.38
C PHE A 201 -11.21 23.47 9.92
N ILE A 202 -11.88 23.03 8.87
CA ILE A 202 -13.06 23.65 8.29
C ILE A 202 -14.24 22.68 8.30
N ASP A 203 -15.45 23.21 8.28
CA ASP A 203 -16.70 22.49 8.13
C ASP A 203 -17.31 22.65 6.73
N ASP A 204 -18.45 22.01 6.50
CA ASP A 204 -19.18 22.05 5.22
C ASP A 204 -19.62 23.47 4.83
N HIS A 205 -20.01 24.28 5.80
CA HIS A 205 -20.42 25.67 5.55
C HIS A 205 -19.22 26.52 5.10
N GLU A 206 -18.09 26.32 5.73
CA GLU A 206 -16.86 27.02 5.38
C GLU A 206 -16.33 26.55 4.02
N LEU A 207 -16.47 25.25 3.69
CA LEU A 207 -16.18 24.73 2.35
C LEU A 207 -17.03 25.44 1.29
N GLN A 208 -18.36 25.52 1.47
CA GLN A 208 -19.26 26.21 0.52
C GLN A 208 -18.87 27.66 0.29
N SER A 209 -18.55 28.36 1.38
CA SER A 209 -18.12 29.76 1.32
C SER A 209 -16.85 29.94 0.50
N ARG A 210 -15.82 29.11 0.76
CA ARG A 210 -14.53 29.15 0.06
C ARG A 210 -14.64 28.70 -1.40
N TRP A 211 -15.41 27.64 -1.66
CA TRP A 211 -15.61 27.11 -2.99
C TRP A 211 -16.30 28.07 -3.95
N SER A 212 -17.10 29.00 -3.39
CA SER A 212 -17.80 30.03 -4.15
C SER A 212 -16.93 31.28 -4.46
N GLN A 213 -15.73 31.35 -3.91
CA GLN A 213 -14.81 32.47 -4.16
C GLN A 213 -14.17 32.37 -5.56
N PRO A 214 -13.75 33.51 -6.13
CA PRO A 214 -13.08 33.52 -7.42
C PRO A 214 -11.65 32.95 -7.39
N SER A 215 -11.11 32.68 -6.20
CA SER A 215 -9.82 32.03 -6.01
C SER A 215 -9.92 30.55 -6.31
N ARG A 216 -8.81 29.96 -6.82
CA ARG A 216 -8.76 28.54 -7.12
C ARG A 216 -8.56 27.72 -5.85
N TRP A 217 -9.42 26.75 -5.68
CA TRP A 217 -9.39 25.76 -4.62
C TRP A 217 -9.28 24.35 -5.21
N TYR A 218 -8.51 23.52 -4.56
CA TYR A 218 -8.41 22.09 -4.84
C TYR A 218 -8.94 21.31 -3.64
N LEU A 219 -9.61 20.21 -3.92
CA LEU A 219 -10.16 19.31 -2.89
C LEU A 219 -9.73 17.88 -3.19
N LEU A 220 -9.05 17.26 -2.24
CA LEU A 220 -8.76 15.85 -2.22
C LEU A 220 -9.90 15.12 -1.50
N ALA A 221 -10.47 14.11 -2.13
CA ALA A 221 -11.58 13.37 -1.56
C ALA A 221 -11.59 11.92 -2.03
N TYR A 222 -12.17 11.04 -1.24
CA TYR A 222 -12.53 9.70 -1.67
C TYR A 222 -13.72 9.73 -2.64
N GLY A 223 -13.79 8.77 -3.56
CA GLY A 223 -14.92 8.65 -4.48
C GLY A 223 -16.26 8.45 -3.77
N THR A 224 -16.27 7.87 -2.59
CA THR A 224 -17.45 7.72 -1.73
C THR A 224 -18.03 9.04 -1.25
N ASP A 225 -17.18 10.06 -1.09
CA ASP A 225 -17.58 11.36 -0.55
C ASP A 225 -17.99 12.34 -1.66
N VAL A 226 -17.59 12.07 -2.90
CA VAL A 226 -17.89 12.92 -4.05
C VAL A 226 -19.40 13.25 -4.17
N PRO A 227 -20.34 12.30 -4.04
CA PRO A 227 -21.78 12.63 -4.13
C PRO A 227 -22.25 13.61 -3.04
N HIS A 228 -21.71 13.50 -1.83
CA HIS A 228 -22.02 14.44 -0.74
C HIS A 228 -21.43 15.82 -1.04
N LEU A 229 -20.19 15.90 -1.47
CA LEU A 229 -19.50 17.13 -1.85
C LEU A 229 -20.21 17.84 -3.01
N GLU A 230 -20.69 17.07 -4.01
CA GLU A 230 -21.50 17.60 -5.12
C GLU A 230 -22.80 18.25 -4.64
N GLN A 231 -23.46 17.66 -3.65
CA GLN A 231 -24.65 18.25 -3.04
C GLN A 231 -24.34 19.55 -2.30
N LEU A 232 -23.17 19.63 -1.64
CA LEU A 232 -22.76 20.81 -0.90
C LEU A 232 -22.40 22.00 -1.79
N VAL A 233 -21.58 21.78 -2.82
CA VAL A 233 -20.99 22.88 -3.62
C VAL A 233 -21.63 23.05 -5.00
N GLY A 234 -22.43 22.08 -5.44
CA GLY A 234 -23.07 22.02 -6.75
C GLY A 234 -22.21 21.32 -7.81
N VAL A 235 -22.81 20.37 -8.53
CA VAL A 235 -22.15 19.54 -9.57
C VAL A 235 -21.47 20.42 -10.64
N SER A 236 -22.10 21.52 -11.06
CA SER A 236 -21.57 22.43 -12.07
C SER A 236 -20.33 23.23 -11.65
N ARG A 237 -20.05 23.27 -10.36
CA ARG A 237 -18.90 23.97 -9.77
C ARG A 237 -17.79 23.04 -9.34
N MET A 238 -17.90 21.76 -9.60
CA MET A 238 -16.92 20.77 -9.23
C MET A 238 -16.35 20.09 -10.47
N HIS A 239 -15.05 20.31 -10.70
CA HIS A 239 -14.36 19.80 -11.87
C HIS A 239 -13.30 18.80 -11.45
N VAL A 240 -13.27 17.63 -12.07
CA VAL A 240 -12.25 16.62 -11.81
C VAL A 240 -10.96 17.03 -12.53
N VAL A 241 -9.89 17.19 -11.76
CA VAL A 241 -8.52 17.44 -12.25
C VAL A 241 -7.83 16.13 -12.55
N ALA A 242 -7.91 15.19 -11.61
CA ALA A 242 -7.36 13.84 -11.74
C ALA A 242 -8.12 12.87 -10.83
N SER A 243 -8.10 11.59 -11.21
CA SER A 243 -8.56 10.51 -10.35
C SER A 243 -7.57 9.36 -10.39
N ASN A 244 -7.38 8.69 -9.25
CA ASN A 244 -6.50 7.54 -9.14
C ASN A 244 -6.96 6.64 -8.00
N ALA A 245 -7.14 5.36 -8.27
CA ALA A 245 -7.48 4.34 -7.27
C ALA A 245 -8.69 4.70 -6.39
N GLY A 246 -9.74 5.29 -6.98
CA GLY A 246 -10.94 5.71 -6.25
C GLY A 246 -10.81 7.05 -5.52
N ASN A 247 -9.65 7.69 -5.58
CA ASN A 247 -9.38 9.01 -5.02
C ASN A 247 -9.47 10.09 -6.09
N TYR A 248 -9.91 11.27 -5.72
CA TYR A 248 -10.14 12.39 -6.62
C TYR A 248 -9.41 13.65 -6.17
N LEU A 249 -8.84 14.35 -7.14
CA LEU A 249 -8.44 15.74 -7.03
C LEU A 249 -9.46 16.57 -7.80
N LEU A 250 -10.18 17.41 -7.09
CA LEU A 250 -11.25 18.24 -7.60
C LEU A 250 -10.85 19.71 -7.56
N THR A 251 -11.51 20.57 -8.35
CA THR A 251 -11.31 22.03 -8.31
C THR A 251 -12.62 22.77 -8.54
N ASN A 252 -12.72 23.98 -7.99
CA ASN A 252 -13.88 24.88 -8.17
C ASN A 252 -13.87 25.63 -9.51
N LEU A 253 -12.74 25.72 -10.18
CA LEU A 253 -12.58 26.41 -11.46
C LEU A 253 -12.10 25.42 -12.53
N PRO A 254 -12.63 25.48 -13.75
CA PRO A 254 -12.15 24.63 -14.84
C PRO A 254 -10.66 24.91 -15.14
N ASN A 255 -9.95 23.88 -15.59
CA ASN A 255 -8.54 23.98 -16.02
C ASN A 255 -8.44 24.55 -17.42
#